data_ec4b8d928b36a5affc459660e220e7f0
#
_entry.id   ec4b8d928b36a5affc459660e220e7f0
#
_cell.length_a   1.000
_cell.length_b   1.000
_cell.length_c   1.000
_cell.angle_alpha   90.00
_cell.angle_beta   90.00
_cell.angle_gamma   90.00
#
_symmetry.space_group_name_H-M   'P 1'
#
loop_
_entity.id
_entity.type
_entity.pdbx_description
1 polymer ?
#
loop_
_entity_poly.entity_id
_entity_poly.type
_entity_poly.pdbx_seq_one_letter_code
_entity_poly.pdbx_strand_id
1 'polypeptide(L)'
;MQFGAKPLFENVSVKFGDGNRYGLIGANGCGKSTFMKILGGDLDASGGNVSKDANERVGKLRQDQFAYEEFSVVDTVIMGHDDLWKIKAARDAIYAKPEMTEEDGIMAGHLEADFAEMDGYTAESRAGELLLGVGIPVEQHFGLMSEIAPGWKLRVLLAQVLFSDPDIMLLDEPTNNLDINTIRWLETVLNERNCTMIIISHDRHFLNSVCTHMADLDYGELRLYPGTYDDYMTAATQLRERQYSDNAKKKAQIADLKAFVSRFSANASKSKQATSRAKQIDKITLDEIKPSSRQSPYIIFDQDKKLHRTALEVEGLAKRFDEELFSGLNLRVGVGERIAIIGPNGIGKTTLLKCMMGQLEPSAGKIKWSDNSQLGYYAQDHASDFEKKVTLFDWMAQWGQKGDDEQSIRSILGRLLFSQNDINKTVKVISGGEQGRMLFGKLMLQRPNIMLLDEPTNHLDMESIEALNLALENYPGTLLFVSHDREFVSSLATRIIELTPTGIVDFHGSYEDYLRSQGI
;
A
#
# COMPACT_ATOMS: atom_id res chain seq x y z
N MET A 1 -19.74 0.00 13.81
CA MET A 1 -18.55 0.52 14.54
C MET A 1 -18.47 2.01 14.47
N GLN A 2 -18.24 2.71 15.62
CA GLN A 2 -18.33 4.16 15.70
C GLN A 2 -17.30 4.68 16.74
N PHE A 3 -16.47 5.67 16.35
CA PHE A 3 -15.58 6.39 17.27
C PHE A 3 -16.02 7.83 17.54
N GLY A 4 -16.92 8.37 16.76
CA GLY A 4 -17.39 9.76 16.84
C GLY A 4 -18.87 9.90 16.50
N ALA A 5 -19.28 11.07 16.01
CA ALA A 5 -20.66 11.33 15.65
C ALA A 5 -21.17 10.54 14.43
N LYS A 6 -20.27 10.09 13.56
CA LYS A 6 -20.60 9.29 12.36
C LYS A 6 -20.06 7.87 12.50
N PRO A 7 -20.84 6.84 12.15
CA PRO A 7 -20.32 5.47 12.10
C PRO A 7 -19.30 5.34 10.97
N LEU A 8 -18.27 4.52 11.20
CA LEU A 8 -17.34 4.11 10.15
C LEU A 8 -18.03 3.11 9.20
N PHE A 9 -18.70 2.13 9.78
CA PHE A 9 -19.54 1.18 9.05
C PHE A 9 -20.66 0.68 9.96
N GLU A 10 -21.77 0.31 9.33
CA GLU A 10 -22.96 -0.16 10.01
C GLU A 10 -23.68 -1.22 9.17
N ASN A 11 -24.47 -2.08 9.84
CA ASN A 11 -25.25 -3.15 9.19
C ASN A 11 -24.43 -4.07 8.29
N VAL A 12 -23.15 -4.29 8.63
CA VAL A 12 -22.29 -5.24 7.91
C VAL A 12 -22.71 -6.66 8.30
N SER A 13 -23.17 -7.43 7.32
CA SER A 13 -23.48 -8.84 7.47
C SER A 13 -22.82 -9.60 6.33
N VAL A 14 -21.71 -10.26 6.63
CA VAL A 14 -20.88 -10.94 5.63
C VAL A 14 -20.40 -12.29 6.20
N LYS A 15 -20.30 -13.29 5.32
CA LYS A 15 -19.66 -14.57 5.61
C LYS A 15 -18.45 -14.74 4.69
N PHE A 16 -17.29 -14.93 5.29
CA PHE A 16 -16.08 -15.35 4.59
C PHE A 16 -16.08 -16.88 4.52
N GLY A 17 -15.96 -17.42 3.31
CA GLY A 17 -15.94 -18.88 3.09
C GLY A 17 -14.55 -19.45 3.24
N ASP A 18 -14.47 -20.70 3.67
CA ASP A 18 -13.22 -21.39 3.94
C ASP A 18 -12.34 -21.49 2.68
N GLY A 19 -11.04 -21.34 2.86
CA GLY A 19 -10.04 -21.44 1.79
C GLY A 19 -10.08 -20.31 0.74
N ASN A 20 -10.94 -19.31 0.90
CA ASN A 20 -10.99 -18.16 0.00
C ASN A 20 -10.06 -17.05 0.46
N ARG A 21 -9.53 -16.31 -0.49
CA ARG A 21 -8.63 -15.17 -0.26
C ARG A 21 -9.34 -13.88 -0.66
N TYR A 22 -9.61 -13.03 0.34
CA TYR A 22 -10.39 -11.80 0.20
C TYR A 22 -9.48 -10.58 0.22
N GLY A 23 -9.48 -9.78 -0.85
CA GLY A 23 -8.86 -8.46 -0.85
C GLY A 23 -9.82 -7.43 -0.27
N LEU A 24 -9.53 -6.88 0.91
CA LEU A 24 -10.34 -5.83 1.53
C LEU A 24 -9.89 -4.46 1.02
N ILE A 25 -10.75 -3.83 0.24
CA ILE A 25 -10.52 -2.57 -0.41
C ILE A 25 -11.50 -1.49 0.06
N GLY A 26 -11.16 -0.23 -0.15
CA GLY A 26 -11.97 0.92 0.24
C GLY A 26 -11.11 2.17 0.41
N ALA A 27 -11.74 3.34 0.43
CA ALA A 27 -11.05 4.63 0.58
C ALA A 27 -10.21 4.69 1.87
N ASN A 28 -9.19 5.55 1.90
CA ASN A 28 -8.45 5.79 3.13
C ASN A 28 -9.37 6.37 4.21
N GLY A 29 -9.24 5.85 5.45
CA GLY A 29 -10.10 6.25 6.57
C GLY A 29 -11.49 5.63 6.59
N CYS A 30 -11.89 4.77 5.63
CA CYS A 30 -13.19 4.09 5.65
C CYS A 30 -13.34 3.02 6.75
N GLY A 31 -12.23 2.65 7.42
CA GLY A 31 -12.24 1.70 8.53
C GLY A 31 -11.71 0.31 8.24
N LYS A 32 -10.95 0.09 7.14
CA LYS A 32 -10.35 -1.23 6.78
C LYS A 32 -9.57 -1.84 7.94
N SER A 33 -8.56 -1.16 8.45
CA SER A 33 -7.74 -1.66 9.57
C SER A 33 -8.54 -1.81 10.87
N THR A 34 -9.57 -0.96 11.09
CA THR A 34 -10.51 -1.13 12.22
C THR A 34 -11.32 -2.41 12.06
N PHE A 35 -11.80 -2.70 10.86
CA PHE A 35 -12.53 -3.93 10.55
C PHE A 35 -11.65 -5.17 10.77
N MET A 36 -10.38 -5.12 10.31
CA MET A 36 -9.40 -6.18 10.56
C MET A 36 -9.15 -6.41 12.06
N LYS A 37 -9.02 -5.35 12.87
CA LYS A 37 -8.85 -5.45 14.33
C LYS A 37 -10.06 -6.09 15.00
N ILE A 38 -11.28 -5.80 14.52
CA ILE A 38 -12.50 -6.44 15.04
C ILE A 38 -12.53 -7.94 14.68
N LEU A 39 -12.22 -8.31 13.44
CA LEU A 39 -12.15 -9.71 13.02
C LEU A 39 -11.06 -10.47 13.80
N GLY A 40 -9.94 -9.82 14.06
CA GLY A 40 -8.84 -10.37 14.84
C GLY A 40 -9.09 -10.44 16.35
N GLY A 41 -10.16 -9.82 16.87
CA GLY A 41 -10.45 -9.75 18.29
C GLY A 41 -9.59 -8.77 19.08
N ASP A 42 -8.90 -7.83 18.40
CA ASP A 42 -8.10 -6.78 19.05
C ASP A 42 -8.96 -5.56 19.43
N LEU A 43 -10.16 -5.48 18.89
CA LEU A 43 -11.10 -4.40 19.12
C LEU A 43 -12.54 -4.93 19.14
N ASP A 44 -13.30 -4.58 20.18
CA ASP A 44 -14.70 -4.91 20.26
C ASP A 44 -15.54 -4.02 19.33
N ALA A 45 -16.49 -4.63 18.62
CA ALA A 45 -17.44 -3.86 17.83
C ALA A 45 -18.40 -3.07 18.74
N SER A 46 -18.77 -1.85 18.31
CA SER A 46 -19.79 -1.05 19.04
C SER A 46 -21.17 -1.73 19.08
N GLY A 47 -21.42 -2.71 18.23
CA GLY A 47 -22.62 -3.53 18.17
C GLY A 47 -22.44 -4.65 17.15
N GLY A 48 -23.25 -5.71 17.28
CA GLY A 48 -23.10 -6.93 16.49
C GLY A 48 -22.09 -7.89 17.10
N ASN A 49 -21.79 -8.98 16.38
CA ASN A 49 -20.86 -10.02 16.82
C ASN A 49 -20.09 -10.58 15.64
N VAL A 50 -18.88 -11.05 15.91
CA VAL A 50 -18.07 -11.86 15.00
C VAL A 50 -18.11 -13.29 15.53
N SER A 51 -18.42 -14.24 14.68
CA SER A 51 -18.38 -15.66 15.04
C SER A 51 -17.40 -16.40 14.12
N LYS A 52 -16.63 -17.29 14.72
CA LYS A 52 -15.73 -18.24 14.06
C LYS A 52 -15.86 -19.58 14.78
N ASP A 53 -15.40 -20.65 14.17
CA ASP A 53 -15.35 -21.94 14.84
C ASP A 53 -14.36 -21.92 16.00
N ALA A 54 -14.69 -22.62 17.08
CA ALA A 54 -13.93 -22.55 18.33
C ALA A 54 -12.48 -23.05 18.18
N ASN A 55 -12.24 -23.94 17.22
CA ASN A 55 -10.92 -24.55 16.97
C ASN A 55 -10.08 -23.81 15.92
N GLU A 56 -10.65 -22.80 15.25
CA GLU A 56 -9.91 -22.04 14.23
C GLU A 56 -8.89 -21.11 14.86
N ARG A 57 -7.65 -21.23 14.40
CA ARG A 57 -6.54 -20.35 14.76
C ARG A 57 -6.50 -19.13 13.83
N VAL A 58 -6.35 -17.95 14.43
CA VAL A 58 -6.26 -16.68 13.69
C VAL A 58 -4.84 -16.17 13.75
N GLY A 59 -4.17 -16.13 12.61
CA GLY A 59 -2.88 -15.45 12.44
C GLY A 59 -3.10 -14.00 11.99
N LYS A 60 -2.38 -13.06 12.64
CA LYS A 60 -2.50 -11.62 12.36
C LYS A 60 -1.13 -11.02 12.13
N LEU A 61 -0.99 -10.26 11.04
CA LEU A 61 0.20 -9.43 10.84
C LEU A 61 0.12 -8.22 11.78
N ARG A 62 1.01 -8.23 12.79
CA ARG A 62 1.09 -7.14 13.78
C ARG A 62 1.87 -5.97 13.19
N GLN A 63 1.41 -4.75 13.46
CA GLN A 63 2.08 -3.52 13.03
C GLN A 63 3.08 -3.00 14.05
N ASP A 64 3.02 -3.47 15.31
CA ASP A 64 3.99 -3.13 16.34
C ASP A 64 5.28 -3.93 16.14
N GLN A 65 6.25 -3.29 15.49
CA GLN A 65 7.55 -3.86 15.16
C GLN A 65 8.55 -3.87 16.33
N PHE A 66 8.19 -3.29 17.47
CA PHE A 66 9.07 -3.17 18.64
C PHE A 66 8.67 -4.12 19.80
N ALA A 67 7.63 -4.91 19.61
CA ALA A 67 7.12 -5.79 20.66
C ALA A 67 8.06 -6.96 21.04
N TYR A 68 9.08 -7.25 20.22
CA TYR A 68 9.95 -8.44 20.37
C TYR A 68 11.44 -8.12 20.46
N GLU A 69 11.82 -6.90 20.86
CA GLU A 69 13.20 -6.41 20.90
C GLU A 69 14.19 -7.30 21.68
N GLU A 70 13.71 -8.00 22.71
CA GLU A 70 14.51 -8.83 23.61
C GLU A 70 14.71 -10.27 23.10
N PHE A 71 14.01 -10.67 22.04
CA PHE A 71 14.05 -12.02 21.53
C PHE A 71 14.94 -12.14 20.28
N SER A 72 15.41 -13.37 20.02
CA SER A 72 16.11 -13.64 18.76
C SER A 72 15.11 -13.59 17.57
N VAL A 73 15.64 -13.33 16.39
CA VAL A 73 14.83 -13.27 15.16
C VAL A 73 14.11 -14.60 14.91
N VAL A 74 14.81 -15.73 15.06
CA VAL A 74 14.22 -17.07 14.86
C VAL A 74 13.18 -17.39 15.92
N ASP A 75 13.43 -17.07 17.19
CA ASP A 75 12.45 -17.27 18.25
C ASP A 75 11.20 -16.41 18.05
N THR A 76 11.37 -15.17 17.60
CA THR A 76 10.25 -14.29 17.25
C THR A 76 9.35 -14.94 16.19
N VAL A 77 9.92 -15.62 15.21
CA VAL A 77 9.12 -16.35 14.19
C VAL A 77 8.39 -17.54 14.83
N ILE A 78 9.07 -18.33 15.66
CA ILE A 78 8.49 -19.50 16.33
C ILE A 78 7.36 -19.09 17.29
N MET A 79 7.44 -17.93 17.93
CA MET A 79 6.36 -17.34 18.76
C MET A 79 5.04 -17.14 18.00
N GLY A 80 5.04 -17.19 16.67
CA GLY A 80 3.81 -17.21 15.89
C GLY A 80 2.91 -18.41 16.21
N HIS A 81 3.48 -19.53 16.66
CA HIS A 81 2.73 -20.70 17.12
C HIS A 81 2.76 -20.74 18.65
N ASP A 82 1.78 -20.09 19.29
CA ASP A 82 1.72 -19.88 20.74
C ASP A 82 1.94 -21.16 21.57
N ASP A 83 1.31 -22.28 21.19
CA ASP A 83 1.39 -23.52 21.98
C ASP A 83 2.78 -24.16 21.84
N LEU A 84 3.34 -24.20 20.64
CA LEU A 84 4.70 -24.68 20.42
C LEU A 84 5.71 -23.84 21.22
N TRP A 85 5.55 -22.51 21.23
CA TRP A 85 6.42 -21.62 21.98
C TRP A 85 6.33 -21.86 23.49
N LYS A 86 5.12 -22.02 24.04
CA LYS A 86 4.93 -22.34 25.48
C LYS A 86 5.61 -23.65 25.86
N ILE A 87 5.48 -24.68 25.04
CA ILE A 87 6.10 -25.98 25.26
C ILE A 87 7.62 -25.85 25.17
N LYS A 88 8.15 -25.18 24.14
CA LYS A 88 9.59 -24.91 23.99
C LYS A 88 10.14 -24.19 25.21
N ALA A 89 9.51 -23.09 25.61
CA ALA A 89 9.94 -22.29 26.75
C ALA A 89 9.89 -23.06 28.07
N ALA A 90 8.83 -23.85 28.31
CA ALA A 90 8.70 -24.67 29.52
C ALA A 90 9.74 -25.79 29.56
N ARG A 91 9.99 -26.44 28.42
CA ARG A 91 11.03 -27.47 28.28
C ARG A 91 12.41 -26.91 28.56
N ASP A 92 12.76 -25.82 27.89
CA ASP A 92 14.07 -25.18 28.00
C ASP A 92 14.30 -24.66 29.43
N ALA A 93 13.25 -24.18 30.13
CA ALA A 93 13.33 -23.78 31.53
C ALA A 93 13.62 -24.96 32.47
N ILE A 94 13.09 -26.17 32.19
CA ILE A 94 13.40 -27.37 33.00
C ILE A 94 14.86 -27.78 32.76
N TYR A 95 15.30 -27.82 31.52
CA TYR A 95 16.68 -28.20 31.18
C TYR A 95 17.74 -27.19 31.69
N ALA A 96 17.37 -25.93 31.86
CA ALA A 96 18.26 -24.92 32.44
C ALA A 96 18.46 -25.02 33.96
N LYS A 97 17.70 -25.89 34.68
CA LYS A 97 17.85 -26.07 36.10
C LYS A 97 19.17 -26.77 36.42
N PRO A 98 19.95 -26.29 37.42
CA PRO A 98 21.21 -26.92 37.82
C PRO A 98 21.05 -28.33 38.37
N GLU A 99 19.91 -28.61 39.02
CA GLU A 99 19.53 -29.94 39.54
C GLU A 99 18.07 -30.21 39.12
N MET A 100 17.84 -31.32 38.44
CA MET A 100 16.52 -31.77 38.06
C MET A 100 15.95 -32.72 39.13
N THR A 101 14.73 -32.46 39.54
CA THR A 101 13.96 -33.37 40.39
C THR A 101 13.34 -34.51 39.55
N GLU A 102 12.87 -35.58 40.24
CA GLU A 102 12.14 -36.68 39.57
C GLU A 102 10.87 -36.16 38.88
N GLU A 103 10.17 -35.19 39.49
CA GLU A 103 9.00 -34.54 38.91
C GLU A 103 9.37 -33.73 37.67
N ASP A 104 10.51 -33.01 37.66
CA ASP A 104 11.03 -32.31 36.50
C ASP A 104 11.33 -33.27 35.34
N GLY A 105 11.86 -34.46 35.64
CA GLY A 105 12.13 -35.50 34.66
C GLY A 105 10.85 -36.04 33.99
N ILE A 106 9.81 -36.26 34.75
CA ILE A 106 8.49 -36.69 34.23
C ILE A 106 7.87 -35.57 33.37
N MET A 107 7.90 -34.31 33.86
CA MET A 107 7.40 -33.15 33.13
C MET A 107 8.17 -32.94 31.83
N ALA A 108 9.51 -33.04 31.86
CA ALA A 108 10.33 -32.96 30.64
C ALA A 108 9.93 -34.01 29.60
N GLY A 109 9.66 -35.27 30.05
CA GLY A 109 9.19 -36.33 29.15
C GLY A 109 7.87 -36.03 28.47
N HIS A 110 6.90 -35.44 29.19
CA HIS A 110 5.64 -34.99 28.57
C HIS A 110 5.85 -33.86 27.60
N LEU A 111 6.62 -32.82 27.99
CA LEU A 111 6.89 -31.68 27.09
C LEU A 111 7.67 -32.08 25.84
N GLU A 112 8.57 -33.09 25.94
CA GLU A 112 9.26 -33.62 24.74
C GLU A 112 8.29 -34.36 23.80
N ALA A 113 7.34 -35.10 24.34
CA ALA A 113 6.31 -35.75 23.51
C ALA A 113 5.41 -34.72 22.81
N ASP A 114 4.94 -33.71 23.53
CA ASP A 114 4.11 -32.64 22.99
C ASP A 114 4.90 -31.80 21.96
N PHE A 115 6.18 -31.54 22.24
CA PHE A 115 7.07 -30.82 21.33
C PHE A 115 7.33 -31.59 20.02
N ALA A 116 7.48 -32.91 20.11
CA ALA A 116 7.63 -33.78 18.94
C ALA A 116 6.34 -33.85 18.13
N GLU A 117 5.16 -33.92 18.78
CA GLU A 117 3.84 -33.95 18.10
C GLU A 117 3.57 -32.68 17.30
N MET A 118 4.11 -31.54 17.76
CA MET A 118 4.00 -30.23 17.07
C MET A 118 5.14 -29.96 16.08
N ASP A 119 5.90 -30.96 15.66
CA ASP A 119 7.06 -30.80 14.79
C ASP A 119 8.11 -29.80 15.31
N GLY A 120 8.26 -29.71 16.63
CA GLY A 120 9.11 -28.73 17.31
C GLY A 120 10.58 -28.85 16.93
N TYR A 121 11.09 -30.06 16.66
CA TYR A 121 12.48 -30.28 16.25
C TYR A 121 12.83 -29.68 14.87
N THR A 122 11.85 -29.45 14.02
CA THR A 122 12.05 -28.80 12.71
C THR A 122 11.71 -27.30 12.75
N ALA A 123 11.24 -26.79 13.89
CA ALA A 123 10.73 -25.42 14.00
C ALA A 123 11.78 -24.36 13.60
N GLU A 124 13.02 -24.49 14.05
CA GLU A 124 14.10 -23.56 13.70
C GLU A 124 14.44 -23.58 12.22
N SER A 125 14.45 -24.78 11.58
CA SER A 125 14.70 -24.90 10.15
C SER A 125 13.57 -24.27 9.33
N ARG A 126 12.30 -24.54 9.67
CA ARG A 126 11.13 -23.95 9.03
C ARG A 126 11.08 -22.42 9.20
N ALA A 127 11.40 -21.93 10.39
CA ALA A 127 11.51 -20.51 10.64
C ALA A 127 12.65 -19.87 9.83
N GLY A 128 13.80 -20.55 9.72
CA GLY A 128 14.92 -20.10 8.91
C GLY A 128 14.60 -20.03 7.41
N GLU A 129 13.87 -21.00 6.87
CA GLU A 129 13.40 -20.99 5.47
C GLU A 129 12.48 -19.80 5.19
N LEU A 130 11.53 -19.52 6.09
CA LEU A 130 10.66 -18.36 5.97
C LEU A 130 11.42 -17.03 6.09
N LEU A 131 12.39 -16.95 7.00
CA LEU A 131 13.26 -15.77 7.15
C LEU A 131 14.08 -15.51 5.88
N LEU A 132 14.65 -16.55 5.28
CA LEU A 132 15.34 -16.43 3.98
C LEU A 132 14.39 -15.95 2.89
N GLY A 133 13.17 -16.49 2.86
CA GLY A 133 12.16 -16.10 1.89
C GLY A 133 11.76 -14.63 1.98
N VAL A 134 11.65 -14.08 3.20
CA VAL A 134 11.41 -12.64 3.40
C VAL A 134 12.69 -11.79 3.27
N GLY A 135 13.82 -12.38 2.92
CA GLY A 135 15.08 -11.70 2.64
C GLY A 135 15.94 -11.40 3.87
N ILE A 136 15.74 -12.07 5.01
CA ILE A 136 16.60 -11.97 6.19
C ILE A 136 17.76 -12.95 6.05
N PRO A 137 19.03 -12.49 5.99
CA PRO A 137 20.17 -13.37 5.83
C PRO A 137 20.43 -14.26 7.07
N VAL A 138 21.02 -15.44 6.85
CA VAL A 138 21.22 -16.47 7.89
C VAL A 138 21.99 -15.95 9.10
N GLU A 139 22.94 -15.05 8.87
CA GLU A 139 23.78 -14.46 9.91
C GLU A 139 22.98 -13.67 10.95
N GLN A 140 21.79 -13.19 10.57
CA GLN A 140 20.91 -12.41 11.45
C GLN A 140 19.85 -13.26 12.15
N HIS A 141 19.67 -14.55 11.79
CA HIS A 141 18.59 -15.37 12.34
C HIS A 141 18.68 -15.55 13.87
N PHE A 142 19.90 -15.68 14.40
CA PHE A 142 20.13 -15.87 15.84
C PHE A 142 20.49 -14.57 16.57
N GLY A 143 20.55 -13.44 15.85
CA GLY A 143 20.70 -12.10 16.43
C GLY A 143 19.42 -11.62 17.11
N LEU A 144 19.50 -10.53 17.87
CA LEU A 144 18.34 -9.93 18.53
C LEU A 144 17.48 -9.11 17.54
N MET A 145 16.18 -9.08 17.79
CA MET A 145 15.27 -8.20 17.03
C MET A 145 15.63 -6.71 17.16
N SER A 146 16.23 -6.28 18.28
CA SER A 146 16.73 -4.92 18.46
C SER A 146 17.81 -4.52 17.45
N GLU A 147 18.60 -5.48 16.95
CA GLU A 147 19.69 -5.27 15.99
C GLU A 147 19.19 -5.17 14.53
N ILE A 148 17.96 -5.62 14.29
CA ILE A 148 17.34 -5.59 12.95
C ILE A 148 16.83 -4.17 12.63
N ALA A 149 17.11 -3.69 11.42
CA ALA A 149 16.61 -2.42 10.95
C ALA A 149 15.06 -2.38 10.98
N PRO A 150 14.42 -1.24 11.33
CA PRO A 150 12.97 -1.16 11.52
C PRO A 150 12.14 -1.70 10.35
N GLY A 151 12.48 -1.36 9.11
CA GLY A 151 11.78 -1.88 7.93
C GLY A 151 11.88 -3.40 7.73
N TRP A 152 12.91 -4.03 8.28
CA TRP A 152 13.12 -5.48 8.23
C TRP A 152 12.39 -6.22 9.35
N LYS A 153 12.09 -5.57 10.46
CA LYS A 153 11.30 -6.15 11.56
C LYS A 153 9.92 -6.57 11.09
N LEU A 154 9.27 -5.78 10.23
CA LEU A 154 7.98 -6.16 9.64
C LEU A 154 8.04 -7.44 8.81
N ARG A 155 9.18 -7.71 8.13
CA ARG A 155 9.41 -8.96 7.41
C ARG A 155 9.49 -10.16 8.35
N VAL A 156 10.14 -9.99 9.51
CA VAL A 156 10.18 -11.04 10.54
C VAL A 156 8.78 -11.31 11.09
N LEU A 157 7.97 -10.26 11.32
CA LEU A 157 6.58 -10.43 11.76
C LEU A 157 5.70 -11.10 10.68
N LEU A 158 5.98 -10.87 9.41
CA LEU A 158 5.33 -11.61 8.32
C LEU A 158 5.71 -13.09 8.36
N ALA A 159 7.00 -13.42 8.51
CA ALA A 159 7.46 -14.79 8.69
C ALA A 159 6.82 -15.45 9.94
N GLN A 160 6.63 -14.71 11.03
CA GLN A 160 5.94 -15.15 12.25
C GLN A 160 4.51 -15.61 11.95
N VAL A 161 3.73 -14.81 11.21
CA VAL A 161 2.36 -15.16 10.83
C VAL A 161 2.35 -16.37 9.90
N LEU A 162 3.26 -16.44 8.93
CA LEU A 162 3.38 -17.57 8.03
C LEU A 162 3.78 -18.86 8.76
N PHE A 163 4.62 -18.75 9.80
CA PHE A 163 5.04 -19.90 10.61
C PHE A 163 3.91 -20.50 11.43
N SER A 164 2.97 -19.68 11.91
CA SER A 164 1.85 -20.13 12.74
C SER A 164 0.88 -21.06 12.02
N ASP A 165 0.92 -21.10 10.67
CA ASP A 165 0.03 -21.87 9.79
C ASP A 165 -1.44 -21.83 10.25
N PRO A 166 -2.08 -20.64 10.24
CA PRO A 166 -3.39 -20.44 10.81
C PRO A 166 -4.50 -20.84 9.84
N ASP A 167 -5.70 -21.16 10.36
CA ASP A 167 -6.90 -21.41 9.56
C ASP A 167 -7.48 -20.12 8.94
N ILE A 168 -7.29 -19.00 9.66
CA ILE A 168 -7.68 -17.66 9.22
C ILE A 168 -6.46 -16.73 9.31
N MET A 169 -6.10 -16.10 8.20
CA MET A 169 -4.96 -15.18 8.11
C MET A 169 -5.43 -13.75 7.82
N LEU A 170 -5.02 -12.81 8.66
CA LEU A 170 -5.32 -11.39 8.54
C LEU A 170 -4.04 -10.62 8.24
N LEU A 171 -3.94 -10.08 7.02
CA LEU A 171 -2.76 -9.36 6.53
C LEU A 171 -3.12 -7.91 6.21
N ASP A 172 -2.57 -6.96 6.98
CA ASP A 172 -2.75 -5.53 6.73
C ASP A 172 -1.47 -4.97 6.13
N GLU A 173 -1.51 -4.62 4.83
CA GLU A 173 -0.40 -4.12 4.00
C GLU A 173 0.86 -5.00 4.03
N PRO A 174 0.75 -6.31 3.69
CA PRO A 174 1.90 -7.24 3.79
C PRO A 174 3.01 -6.97 2.77
N THR A 175 2.73 -6.22 1.71
CA THR A 175 3.70 -5.87 0.65
C THR A 175 4.56 -4.65 0.98
N ASN A 176 4.18 -3.88 2.01
CA ASN A 176 4.93 -2.70 2.40
C ASN A 176 6.37 -3.04 2.80
N ASN A 177 7.33 -2.25 2.33
CA ASN A 177 8.76 -2.41 2.57
C ASN A 177 9.37 -3.73 2.03
N LEU A 178 8.65 -4.47 1.18
CA LEU A 178 9.20 -5.63 0.48
C LEU A 178 9.73 -5.21 -0.90
N ASP A 179 10.80 -5.83 -1.34
CA ASP A 179 11.26 -5.69 -2.72
C ASP A 179 10.47 -6.63 -3.67
N ILE A 180 10.57 -6.38 -4.96
CA ILE A 180 9.81 -7.09 -6.00
C ILE A 180 10.01 -8.62 -5.91
N ASN A 181 11.21 -9.09 -5.59
CA ASN A 181 11.51 -10.52 -5.50
C ASN A 181 10.85 -11.15 -4.26
N THR A 182 10.90 -10.44 -3.14
CA THR A 182 10.24 -10.86 -1.90
C THR A 182 8.70 -10.86 -2.06
N ILE A 183 8.12 -9.90 -2.80
CA ILE A 183 6.67 -9.89 -3.09
C ILE A 183 6.30 -11.11 -3.93
N ARG A 184 7.07 -11.48 -4.97
CA ARG A 184 6.83 -12.69 -5.77
C ARG A 184 6.89 -13.96 -4.94
N TRP A 185 7.88 -14.07 -4.07
CA TRP A 185 7.98 -15.19 -3.14
C TRP A 185 6.75 -15.26 -2.23
N LEU A 186 6.31 -14.12 -1.69
CA LEU A 186 5.11 -14.04 -0.85
C LEU A 186 3.85 -14.47 -1.62
N GLU A 187 3.67 -14.01 -2.86
CA GLU A 187 2.57 -14.44 -3.74
C GLU A 187 2.53 -15.97 -3.87
N THR A 188 3.69 -16.60 -4.12
CA THR A 188 3.81 -18.06 -4.25
C THR A 188 3.40 -18.74 -2.95
N VAL A 189 3.96 -18.32 -1.81
CA VAL A 189 3.69 -18.91 -0.49
C VAL A 189 2.21 -18.78 -0.11
N LEU A 190 1.58 -17.61 -0.37
CA LEU A 190 0.15 -17.42 -0.05
C LEU A 190 -0.77 -18.22 -0.96
N ASN A 191 -0.40 -18.40 -2.23
CA ASN A 191 -1.18 -19.20 -3.19
C ASN A 191 -1.15 -20.70 -2.88
N GLU A 192 -0.07 -21.20 -2.30
CA GLU A 192 0.06 -22.61 -1.89
C GLU A 192 -0.72 -22.94 -0.62
N ARG A 193 -1.09 -21.95 0.18
CA ARG A 193 -1.79 -22.15 1.43
C ARG A 193 -3.30 -22.30 1.24
N ASN A 194 -3.87 -23.26 1.97
CA ASN A 194 -5.32 -23.50 1.96
C ASN A 194 -5.95 -22.99 3.27
N CYS A 195 -5.89 -21.68 3.51
CA CYS A 195 -6.55 -21.04 4.65
C CYS A 195 -7.40 -19.86 4.17
N THR A 196 -8.35 -19.42 5.01
CA THR A 196 -9.13 -18.21 4.72
C THR A 196 -8.24 -16.99 4.95
N MET A 197 -8.10 -16.14 3.94
CA MET A 197 -7.28 -14.93 4.07
C MET A 197 -8.12 -13.68 3.89
N ILE A 198 -7.83 -12.66 4.70
CA ILE A 198 -8.34 -11.30 4.49
C ILE A 198 -7.13 -10.38 4.42
N ILE A 199 -6.96 -9.73 3.27
CA ILE A 199 -5.75 -9.00 2.91
C ILE A 199 -6.13 -7.57 2.57
N ILE A 200 -5.52 -6.59 3.23
CA ILE A 200 -5.52 -5.20 2.79
C ILE A 200 -4.23 -4.98 2.05
N SER A 201 -4.30 -4.50 0.81
CA SER A 201 -3.13 -4.05 0.06
C SER A 201 -3.51 -2.97 -0.92
N HIS A 202 -2.57 -2.08 -1.20
CA HIS A 202 -2.65 -1.07 -2.26
C HIS A 202 -1.91 -1.50 -3.54
N ASP A 203 -1.30 -2.68 -3.54
CA ASP A 203 -0.66 -3.29 -4.71
C ASP A 203 -1.71 -4.07 -5.52
N ARG A 204 -2.11 -3.51 -6.66
CA ARG A 204 -3.10 -4.11 -7.57
C ARG A 204 -2.63 -5.45 -8.14
N HIS A 205 -1.35 -5.54 -8.52
CA HIS A 205 -0.80 -6.77 -9.07
C HIS A 205 -0.87 -7.90 -8.03
N PHE A 206 -0.48 -7.60 -6.79
CA PHE A 206 -0.55 -8.55 -5.68
C PHE A 206 -2.00 -9.01 -5.41
N LEU A 207 -2.98 -8.08 -5.38
CA LEU A 207 -4.38 -8.44 -5.22
C LEU A 207 -4.89 -9.33 -6.35
N ASN A 208 -4.52 -9.05 -7.60
CA ASN A 208 -4.88 -9.87 -8.75
C ASN A 208 -4.25 -11.26 -8.70
N SER A 209 -3.01 -11.37 -8.20
CA SER A 209 -2.24 -12.61 -8.12
C SER A 209 -2.71 -13.53 -6.99
N VAL A 210 -3.12 -12.96 -5.85
CA VAL A 210 -3.40 -13.73 -4.63
C VAL A 210 -4.90 -13.88 -4.36
N CYS A 211 -5.70 -12.82 -4.54
CA CYS A 211 -7.09 -12.83 -4.10
C CYS A 211 -8.03 -13.56 -5.07
N THR A 212 -8.99 -14.29 -4.49
CA THR A 212 -10.08 -14.96 -5.21
C THR A 212 -11.39 -14.19 -5.15
N HIS A 213 -11.50 -13.25 -4.21
CA HIS A 213 -12.65 -12.41 -3.96
C HIS A 213 -12.21 -11.02 -3.54
N MET A 214 -13.03 -10.03 -3.85
CA MET A 214 -12.85 -8.67 -3.36
C MET A 214 -13.94 -8.31 -2.37
N ALA A 215 -13.56 -7.70 -1.25
CA ALA A 215 -14.44 -7.17 -0.22
C ALA A 215 -14.34 -5.64 -0.24
N ASP A 216 -15.37 -4.99 -0.77
CA ASP A 216 -15.41 -3.53 -0.93
C ASP A 216 -16.11 -2.87 0.25
N LEU A 217 -15.37 -2.12 1.04
CA LEU A 217 -15.88 -1.31 2.16
C LEU A 217 -16.07 0.13 1.68
N ASP A 218 -17.29 0.46 1.26
CA ASP A 218 -17.64 1.78 0.77
C ASP A 218 -18.93 2.30 1.44
N TYR A 219 -18.95 3.57 1.83
CA TYR A 219 -20.07 4.21 2.55
C TYR A 219 -20.55 3.48 3.80
N GLY A 220 -19.66 2.77 4.49
CA GLY A 220 -19.99 2.02 5.69
C GLY A 220 -20.68 0.68 5.43
N GLU A 221 -20.83 0.27 4.18
CA GLU A 221 -21.32 -1.04 3.76
C GLU A 221 -20.16 -1.90 3.27
N LEU A 222 -20.22 -3.21 3.52
CA LEU A 222 -19.26 -4.18 2.98
C LEU A 222 -19.95 -5.07 1.95
N ARG A 223 -19.39 -5.12 0.75
CA ARG A 223 -19.90 -5.93 -0.36
C ARG A 223 -18.82 -6.87 -0.86
N LEU A 224 -19.20 -8.15 -1.08
CA LEU A 224 -18.31 -9.15 -1.63
C LEU A 224 -18.54 -9.30 -3.14
N TYR A 225 -17.42 -9.38 -3.87
CA TYR A 225 -17.38 -9.63 -5.30
C TYR A 225 -16.50 -10.86 -5.55
N PRO A 226 -16.99 -11.88 -6.30
CA PRO A 226 -16.15 -12.98 -6.71
C PRO A 226 -15.19 -12.52 -7.82
N GLY A 227 -14.00 -13.10 -7.84
CA GLY A 227 -12.96 -12.78 -8.82
C GLY A 227 -11.84 -11.91 -8.28
N THR A 228 -10.95 -11.52 -9.17
CA THR A 228 -9.78 -10.69 -8.89
C THR A 228 -10.14 -9.21 -8.77
N TYR A 229 -9.14 -8.36 -8.52
CA TYR A 229 -9.35 -6.90 -8.49
C TYR A 229 -9.86 -6.36 -9.83
N ASP A 230 -9.36 -6.86 -10.95
CA ASP A 230 -9.79 -6.42 -12.29
C ASP A 230 -11.24 -6.85 -12.59
N ASP A 231 -11.64 -8.05 -12.17
CA ASP A 231 -13.02 -8.52 -12.25
C ASP A 231 -13.96 -7.62 -11.43
N TYR A 232 -13.53 -7.26 -10.22
CA TYR A 232 -14.26 -6.32 -9.36
C TYR A 232 -14.43 -4.95 -10.03
N MET A 233 -13.35 -4.36 -10.56
CA MET A 233 -13.40 -3.05 -11.23
C MET A 233 -14.38 -3.06 -12.40
N THR A 234 -14.37 -4.15 -13.19
CA THR A 234 -15.31 -4.34 -14.30
C THR A 234 -16.76 -4.43 -13.78
N ALA A 235 -17.01 -5.26 -12.78
CA ALA A 235 -18.34 -5.45 -12.21
C ALA A 235 -18.87 -4.16 -11.54
N ALA A 236 -18.04 -3.47 -10.76
CA ALA A 236 -18.40 -2.22 -10.09
C ALA A 236 -18.71 -1.10 -11.09
N THR A 237 -17.94 -0.99 -12.17
CA THR A 237 -18.17 -0.02 -13.26
C THR A 237 -19.49 -0.29 -13.95
N GLN A 238 -19.76 -1.55 -14.35
CA GLN A 238 -21.01 -1.94 -14.99
C GLN A 238 -22.23 -1.70 -14.08
N LEU A 239 -22.12 -2.01 -12.79
CA LEU A 239 -23.19 -1.76 -11.82
C LEU A 239 -23.51 -0.26 -11.74
N ARG A 240 -22.49 0.58 -11.68
CA ARG A 240 -22.61 2.04 -11.62
C ARG A 240 -23.25 2.60 -12.89
N GLU A 241 -22.82 2.16 -14.06
CA GLU A 241 -23.41 2.56 -15.35
C GLU A 241 -24.89 2.18 -15.45
N ARG A 242 -25.26 0.97 -15.01
CA ARG A 242 -26.66 0.55 -14.93
C ARG A 242 -27.48 1.46 -14.03
N GLN A 243 -26.98 1.77 -12.83
CA GLN A 243 -27.66 2.68 -11.90
C GLN A 243 -27.86 4.08 -12.51
N TYR A 244 -26.85 4.63 -13.18
CA TYR A 244 -26.99 5.90 -13.89
C TYR A 244 -28.03 5.84 -15.01
N SER A 245 -28.00 4.79 -15.83
CA SER A 245 -28.97 4.57 -16.92
C SER A 245 -30.40 4.44 -16.39
N ASP A 246 -30.59 3.64 -15.33
CA ASP A 246 -31.93 3.42 -14.76
C ASP A 246 -32.45 4.68 -14.07
N ASN A 247 -31.59 5.43 -13.38
CA ASN A 247 -31.98 6.73 -12.84
C ASN A 247 -32.31 7.76 -13.92
N ALA A 248 -31.58 7.76 -15.05
CA ALA A 248 -31.91 8.63 -16.18
C ALA A 248 -33.30 8.29 -16.75
N LYS A 249 -33.62 6.99 -16.93
CA LYS A 249 -34.96 6.52 -17.37
C LYS A 249 -36.03 6.92 -16.36
N LYS A 250 -35.83 6.69 -15.07
CA LYS A 250 -36.76 7.10 -13.99
C LYS A 250 -36.99 8.60 -13.98
N LYS A 251 -35.92 9.42 -14.14
CA LYS A 251 -36.02 10.89 -14.24
C LYS A 251 -36.84 11.34 -15.45
N ALA A 252 -36.60 10.74 -16.64
CA ALA A 252 -37.38 11.01 -17.85
C ALA A 252 -38.86 10.66 -17.63
N GLN A 253 -39.17 9.48 -17.06
CA GLN A 253 -40.52 9.08 -16.73
C GLN A 253 -41.22 10.04 -15.76
N ILE A 254 -40.51 10.50 -14.72
CA ILE A 254 -41.03 11.52 -13.77
C ILE A 254 -41.33 12.83 -14.51
N ALA A 255 -40.45 13.26 -15.42
CA ALA A 255 -40.63 14.49 -16.18
C ALA A 255 -41.88 14.41 -17.07
N ASP A 256 -42.09 13.28 -17.80
CA ASP A 256 -43.27 13.04 -18.61
C ASP A 256 -44.57 13.03 -17.80
N LEU A 257 -44.56 12.33 -16.66
CA LEU A 257 -45.69 12.28 -15.77
C LEU A 257 -46.01 13.67 -15.17
N LYS A 258 -44.99 14.45 -14.77
CA LYS A 258 -45.15 15.86 -14.28
C LYS A 258 -45.73 16.74 -15.37
N ALA A 259 -45.23 16.65 -16.61
CA ALA A 259 -45.75 17.40 -17.76
C ALA A 259 -47.24 17.08 -18.04
N PHE A 260 -47.61 15.80 -17.93
CA PHE A 260 -49.02 15.41 -18.06
C PHE A 260 -49.88 15.96 -16.90
N VAL A 261 -49.46 15.82 -15.66
CA VAL A 261 -50.18 16.33 -14.48
C VAL A 261 -50.35 17.86 -14.58
N SER A 262 -49.28 18.59 -14.93
CA SER A 262 -49.34 20.05 -15.14
C SER A 262 -50.34 20.47 -16.21
N ARG A 263 -50.38 19.76 -17.34
CA ARG A 263 -51.28 20.07 -18.48
C ARG A 263 -52.77 19.79 -18.20
N PHE A 264 -53.05 18.76 -17.38
CA PHE A 264 -54.40 18.25 -17.20
C PHE A 264 -54.98 18.37 -15.78
N SER A 265 -54.25 18.91 -14.82
CA SER A 265 -54.73 19.09 -13.43
C SER A 265 -55.97 19.97 -13.30
N ALA A 266 -56.10 20.98 -14.15
CA ALA A 266 -57.25 21.92 -14.14
C ALA A 266 -58.45 21.42 -14.98
N ASN A 267 -58.35 20.29 -15.69
CA ASN A 267 -59.39 19.78 -16.56
C ASN A 267 -60.27 18.74 -15.83
N ALA A 268 -61.56 19.10 -15.57
CA ALA A 268 -62.47 18.28 -14.78
C ALA A 268 -62.64 16.83 -15.31
N SER A 269 -62.60 16.61 -16.66
CA SER A 269 -62.76 15.28 -17.23
C SER A 269 -61.52 14.40 -17.09
N LYS A 270 -60.31 14.99 -16.91
CA LYS A 270 -59.02 14.29 -16.78
C LYS A 270 -58.40 14.38 -15.40
N SER A 271 -59.06 15.05 -14.46
CA SER A 271 -58.55 15.22 -13.09
C SER A 271 -58.25 13.91 -12.38
N LYS A 272 -59.11 12.87 -12.52
CA LYS A 272 -58.85 11.53 -11.96
C LYS A 272 -57.56 10.89 -12.52
N GLN A 273 -57.32 11.09 -13.83
CA GLN A 273 -56.11 10.56 -14.47
C GLN A 273 -54.85 11.31 -14.00
N ALA A 274 -54.95 12.65 -13.86
CA ALA A 274 -53.86 13.47 -13.34
C ALA A 274 -53.49 13.08 -11.88
N THR A 275 -54.52 12.87 -11.02
CA THR A 275 -54.28 12.37 -9.65
C THR A 275 -53.66 10.99 -9.61
N SER A 276 -54.11 10.07 -10.48
CA SER A 276 -53.49 8.72 -10.59
C SER A 276 -52.03 8.80 -10.98
N ARG A 277 -51.67 9.67 -11.95
CA ARG A 277 -50.29 9.84 -12.37
C ARG A 277 -49.43 10.58 -11.36
N ALA A 278 -50.00 11.50 -10.59
CA ALA A 278 -49.32 12.11 -9.44
C ALA A 278 -48.92 11.03 -8.41
N LYS A 279 -49.84 10.12 -8.07
CA LYS A 279 -49.53 8.98 -7.20
C LYS A 279 -48.49 8.01 -7.80
N GLN A 280 -48.37 7.93 -9.12
CA GLN A 280 -47.31 7.15 -9.77
C GLN A 280 -45.94 7.82 -9.59
N ILE A 281 -45.86 9.16 -9.66
CA ILE A 281 -44.62 9.90 -9.38
C ILE A 281 -44.12 9.62 -7.96
N ASP A 282 -45.01 9.64 -6.97
CA ASP A 282 -44.67 9.37 -5.56
C ASP A 282 -44.16 7.93 -5.32
N LYS A 283 -44.49 7.00 -6.22
CA LYS A 283 -44.02 5.60 -6.16
C LYS A 283 -42.69 5.37 -6.87
N ILE A 284 -42.24 6.30 -7.71
CA ILE A 284 -40.96 6.17 -8.42
C ILE A 284 -39.87 6.68 -7.48
N THR A 285 -39.17 5.77 -6.85
CA THR A 285 -37.99 6.08 -6.08
C THR A 285 -36.79 6.14 -7.00
N LEU A 286 -36.06 7.26 -6.97
CA LEU A 286 -34.74 7.32 -7.59
C LEU A 286 -33.77 6.63 -6.64
N ASP A 287 -32.91 5.77 -7.19
CA ASP A 287 -31.83 5.21 -6.41
C ASP A 287 -30.86 6.32 -6.07
N GLU A 288 -30.54 6.46 -4.79
CA GLU A 288 -29.55 7.43 -4.34
C GLU A 288 -28.17 6.93 -4.77
N ILE A 289 -27.69 7.45 -5.91
CA ILE A 289 -26.32 7.17 -6.35
C ILE A 289 -25.44 8.07 -5.50
N LYS A 290 -24.89 7.51 -4.44
CA LYS A 290 -23.85 8.18 -3.66
C LYS A 290 -22.62 8.32 -4.58
N PRO A 291 -22.03 9.49 -4.75
CA PRO A 291 -20.77 9.64 -5.46
C PRO A 291 -19.73 8.80 -4.73
N SER A 292 -18.86 8.08 -5.45
CA SER A 292 -17.85 7.21 -4.80
C SER A 292 -17.13 7.95 -3.67
N SER A 293 -16.93 7.32 -2.52
CA SER A 293 -16.09 7.86 -1.45
C SER A 293 -14.63 7.93 -1.88
N ARG A 294 -14.29 7.18 -2.93
CA ARG A 294 -12.98 7.17 -3.56
C ARG A 294 -12.86 8.36 -4.48
N GLN A 295 -12.07 9.33 -4.07
CA GLN A 295 -11.76 10.51 -4.86
C GLN A 295 -10.30 10.43 -5.29
N SER A 296 -10.07 10.56 -6.60
CA SER A 296 -8.72 10.64 -7.14
C SER A 296 -8.22 12.08 -7.07
N PRO A 297 -7.02 12.34 -6.56
CA PRO A 297 -6.42 13.66 -6.67
C PRO A 297 -6.16 14.00 -8.14
N TYR A 298 -6.24 15.27 -8.49
CA TYR A 298 -5.94 15.74 -9.84
C TYR A 298 -4.52 16.27 -9.91
N ILE A 299 -3.59 15.43 -10.29
CA ILE A 299 -2.16 15.73 -10.37
C ILE A 299 -1.79 16.04 -11.82
N ILE A 300 -1.06 17.14 -12.04
CA ILE A 300 -0.47 17.50 -13.34
C ILE A 300 0.92 18.03 -13.08
N PHE A 301 1.90 17.43 -13.73
CA PHE A 301 3.28 17.92 -13.69
C PHE A 301 3.62 18.61 -15.00
N ASP A 302 4.07 19.84 -14.88
CA ASP A 302 4.60 20.67 -15.98
C ASP A 302 6.09 20.93 -15.80
N GLN A 303 6.72 21.47 -16.84
CA GLN A 303 8.11 21.95 -16.79
C GLN A 303 8.22 23.39 -17.28
N ASP A 304 8.95 24.23 -16.56
CA ASP A 304 9.19 25.63 -16.98
C ASP A 304 10.18 25.74 -18.13
N LYS A 305 11.21 24.90 -18.14
CA LYS A 305 12.28 24.93 -19.15
C LYS A 305 12.44 23.56 -19.80
N LYS A 306 12.52 23.57 -21.14
CA LYS A 306 12.85 22.35 -21.89
C LYS A 306 14.34 22.11 -21.88
N LEU A 307 14.72 20.85 -21.69
CA LEU A 307 16.09 20.38 -21.86
C LEU A 307 16.34 19.98 -23.32
N HIS A 308 17.60 19.95 -23.72
CA HIS A 308 18.02 19.54 -25.03
C HIS A 308 19.10 18.47 -24.94
N ARG A 309 18.93 17.35 -25.64
CA ARG A 309 19.84 16.21 -25.81
C ARG A 309 20.06 15.38 -24.53
N THR A 310 20.94 15.81 -23.61
CA THR A 310 21.35 15.04 -22.43
C THR A 310 20.86 15.73 -21.17
N ALA A 311 20.24 15.01 -20.26
CA ALA A 311 19.77 15.47 -18.96
C ALA A 311 20.84 15.27 -17.88
N LEU A 312 21.49 14.08 -17.88
CA LEU A 312 22.45 13.67 -16.85
C LEU A 312 23.59 12.86 -17.47
N GLU A 313 24.81 13.10 -17.02
CA GLU A 313 25.98 12.27 -17.26
C GLU A 313 26.61 11.88 -15.92
N VAL A 314 26.84 10.57 -15.75
CA VAL A 314 27.48 9.97 -14.56
C VAL A 314 28.65 9.16 -15.03
N GLU A 315 29.84 9.40 -14.46
CA GLU A 315 31.08 8.74 -14.81
C GLU A 315 31.70 8.09 -13.57
N GLY A 316 31.85 6.77 -13.58
CA GLY A 316 32.54 5.98 -12.56
C GLY A 316 32.00 6.16 -11.15
N LEU A 317 30.70 6.42 -10.99
CA LEU A 317 30.11 6.72 -9.68
C LEU A 317 30.21 5.53 -8.74
N ALA A 318 30.70 5.77 -7.53
CA ALA A 318 30.80 4.78 -6.47
C ALA A 318 30.43 5.39 -5.12
N LYS A 319 29.82 4.58 -4.27
CA LYS A 319 29.55 4.92 -2.87
C LYS A 319 29.92 3.77 -1.95
N ARG A 320 30.67 4.12 -0.91
CA ARG A 320 31.08 3.25 0.16
C ARG A 320 30.79 3.92 1.49
N PHE A 321 30.27 3.18 2.44
CA PHE A 321 30.29 3.50 3.86
C PHE A 321 31.32 2.56 4.52
N ASP A 322 30.93 1.71 5.42
CA ASP A 322 31.80 0.65 5.94
C ASP A 322 32.04 -0.40 4.87
N GLU A 323 30.98 -0.74 4.12
CA GLU A 323 31.01 -1.63 2.95
C GLU A 323 30.70 -0.85 1.67
N GLU A 324 31.16 -1.42 0.52
CA GLU A 324 30.86 -0.88 -0.81
C GLU A 324 29.40 -1.18 -1.17
N LEU A 325 28.60 -0.12 -1.41
CA LEU A 325 27.22 -0.28 -1.85
C LEU A 325 27.11 -0.48 -3.37
N PHE A 326 27.81 0.34 -4.12
CA PHE A 326 27.90 0.24 -5.58
C PHE A 326 29.16 0.93 -6.07
N SER A 327 29.68 0.48 -7.20
CA SER A 327 30.87 1.05 -7.83
C SER A 327 30.79 1.01 -9.35
N GLY A 328 31.51 1.92 -9.98
CA GLY A 328 31.71 1.95 -11.42
C GLY A 328 30.48 2.29 -12.25
N LEU A 329 29.44 2.92 -11.67
CA LEU A 329 28.26 3.31 -12.44
C LEU A 329 28.60 4.36 -13.48
N ASN A 330 28.38 4.01 -14.75
CA ASN A 330 28.43 4.95 -15.86
C ASN A 330 27.03 5.04 -16.46
N LEU A 331 26.46 6.24 -16.48
CA LEU A 331 25.09 6.44 -16.93
C LEU A 331 25.00 7.73 -17.74
N ARG A 332 24.39 7.65 -18.90
CA ARG A 332 23.98 8.80 -19.69
C ARG A 332 22.48 8.78 -19.89
N VAL A 333 21.82 9.85 -19.45
CA VAL A 333 20.36 9.98 -19.51
C VAL A 333 19.99 11.03 -20.55
N GLY A 334 19.18 10.62 -21.52
CA GLY A 334 18.56 11.49 -22.50
C GLY A 334 17.38 12.27 -21.94
N VAL A 335 17.00 13.33 -22.61
CA VAL A 335 15.81 14.09 -22.27
C VAL A 335 14.56 13.27 -22.58
N GLY A 336 13.61 13.22 -21.62
CA GLY A 336 12.36 12.47 -21.74
C GLY A 336 12.49 10.97 -21.46
N GLU A 337 13.69 10.46 -21.10
CA GLU A 337 13.84 9.08 -20.64
C GLU A 337 13.15 8.87 -19.29
N ARG A 338 12.61 7.69 -19.09
CA ARG A 338 11.96 7.24 -17.86
C ARG A 338 12.69 6.02 -17.35
N ILE A 339 13.50 6.23 -16.32
CA ILE A 339 14.43 5.24 -15.80
C ILE A 339 13.91 4.73 -14.47
N ALA A 340 13.59 3.43 -14.41
CA ALA A 340 13.34 2.76 -13.16
C ALA A 340 14.64 2.19 -12.58
N ILE A 341 14.89 2.45 -11.31
CA ILE A 341 16.01 1.90 -10.54
C ILE A 341 15.43 0.82 -9.63
N ILE A 342 15.80 -0.43 -9.89
CA ILE A 342 15.31 -1.60 -9.15
C ILE A 342 16.46 -2.34 -8.48
N GLY A 343 16.15 -3.31 -7.63
CA GLY A 343 17.09 -4.16 -6.92
C GLY A 343 16.66 -4.45 -5.48
N PRO A 344 17.35 -5.34 -4.78
CA PRO A 344 17.04 -5.72 -3.40
C PRO A 344 17.03 -4.53 -2.45
N ASN A 345 16.34 -4.69 -1.33
CA ASN A 345 16.37 -3.68 -0.28
C ASN A 345 17.76 -3.60 0.37
N GLY A 346 18.19 -2.39 0.69
CA GLY A 346 19.52 -2.14 1.26
C GLY A 346 20.66 -2.03 0.25
N ILE A 347 20.44 -2.34 -1.04
CA ILE A 347 21.48 -2.32 -2.09
C ILE A 347 21.98 -0.90 -2.42
N GLY A 348 21.31 0.15 -1.95
CA GLY A 348 21.77 1.53 -2.16
C GLY A 348 20.96 2.36 -3.17
N LYS A 349 19.74 1.96 -3.54
CA LYS A 349 18.85 2.71 -4.48
C LYS A 349 18.62 4.16 -4.04
N THR A 350 18.13 4.36 -2.82
CA THR A 350 17.95 5.69 -2.19
C THR A 350 19.25 6.46 -2.10
N THR A 351 20.35 5.76 -1.76
CA THR A 351 21.70 6.37 -1.69
C THR A 351 22.15 6.90 -3.05
N LEU A 352 21.87 6.15 -4.11
CA LEU A 352 22.16 6.57 -5.48
C LEU A 352 21.39 7.84 -5.85
N LEU A 353 20.07 7.89 -5.58
CA LEU A 353 19.27 9.11 -5.81
C LEU A 353 19.79 10.30 -5.00
N LYS A 354 20.14 10.10 -3.73
CA LYS A 354 20.72 11.17 -2.88
C LYS A 354 22.08 11.68 -3.39
N CYS A 355 22.93 10.79 -3.93
CA CYS A 355 24.17 11.19 -4.59
C CYS A 355 23.86 12.02 -5.85
N MET A 356 22.91 11.59 -6.68
CA MET A 356 22.49 12.32 -7.87
C MET A 356 21.93 13.71 -7.54
N MET A 357 21.20 13.84 -6.42
CA MET A 357 20.68 15.12 -5.92
C MET A 357 21.73 16.01 -5.27
N GLY A 358 22.97 15.53 -5.08
CA GLY A 358 24.01 16.25 -4.35
C GLY A 358 23.76 16.38 -2.84
N GLN A 359 22.82 15.60 -2.29
CA GLN A 359 22.55 15.53 -0.85
C GLN A 359 23.57 14.66 -0.12
N LEU A 360 24.23 13.77 -0.85
CA LEU A 360 25.26 12.87 -0.35
C LEU A 360 26.45 12.89 -1.32
N GLU A 361 27.65 13.15 -0.80
CA GLU A 361 28.86 13.11 -1.62
C GLU A 361 29.17 11.66 -2.03
N PRO A 362 29.43 11.36 -3.31
CA PRO A 362 29.90 10.07 -3.75
C PRO A 362 31.34 9.80 -3.26
N SER A 363 31.71 8.55 -3.08
CA SER A 363 33.08 8.17 -2.72
C SER A 363 34.05 8.28 -3.90
N ALA A 364 33.54 8.09 -5.12
CA ALA A 364 34.29 8.28 -6.37
C ALA A 364 33.32 8.59 -7.52
N GLY A 365 33.88 9.08 -8.63
CA GLY A 365 33.13 9.43 -9.83
C GLY A 365 32.65 10.85 -9.89
N LYS A 366 31.92 11.18 -10.96
CA LYS A 366 31.38 12.53 -11.22
C LYS A 366 29.94 12.44 -11.69
N ILE A 367 29.15 13.43 -11.27
CA ILE A 367 27.76 13.62 -11.70
C ILE A 367 27.66 14.99 -12.33
N LYS A 368 27.16 15.06 -13.56
CA LYS A 368 26.99 16.29 -14.29
C LYS A 368 25.56 16.40 -14.83
N TRP A 369 24.81 17.33 -14.29
CA TRP A 369 23.50 17.71 -14.81
C TRP A 369 23.65 18.72 -15.94
N SER A 370 22.66 18.76 -16.84
CA SER A 370 22.57 19.80 -17.88
C SER A 370 22.48 21.21 -17.26
N ASP A 371 23.04 22.24 -17.91
CA ASP A 371 23.08 23.60 -17.39
C ASP A 371 21.69 24.20 -17.07
N ASN A 372 20.63 23.77 -17.74
CA ASN A 372 19.24 24.20 -17.50
C ASN A 372 18.41 23.23 -16.68
N SER A 373 19.04 22.27 -15.99
CA SER A 373 18.32 21.30 -15.16
C SER A 373 17.65 21.98 -13.96
N GLN A 374 16.37 21.65 -13.78
CA GLN A 374 15.58 21.97 -12.60
C GLN A 374 15.12 20.65 -11.98
N LEU A 375 15.74 20.31 -10.86
CA LEU A 375 15.52 19.03 -10.21
C LEU A 375 14.34 19.11 -9.25
N GLY A 376 13.41 18.18 -9.37
CA GLY A 376 12.38 17.91 -8.37
C GLY A 376 12.69 16.59 -7.67
N TYR A 377 12.58 16.55 -6.36
CA TYR A 377 12.84 15.34 -5.59
C TYR A 377 11.70 15.01 -4.65
N TYR A 378 11.25 13.77 -4.75
CA TYR A 378 10.33 13.13 -3.81
C TYR A 378 11.13 12.14 -2.98
N ALA A 379 11.35 12.43 -1.71
CA ALA A 379 12.13 11.59 -0.80
C ALA A 379 11.26 10.48 -0.20
N GLN A 380 11.83 9.31 0.02
CA GLN A 380 11.17 8.21 0.71
C GLN A 380 10.84 8.59 2.16
N ASP A 381 11.82 9.12 2.90
CA ASP A 381 11.61 9.68 4.25
C ASP A 381 11.49 11.20 4.15
N HIS A 382 10.32 11.69 4.44
CA HIS A 382 9.97 13.11 4.38
C HIS A 382 9.34 13.61 5.69
N ALA A 383 9.36 12.80 6.75
CA ALA A 383 8.77 13.17 8.03
C ALA A 383 9.33 14.50 8.57
N SER A 384 10.64 14.74 8.40
CA SER A 384 11.30 15.99 8.80
C SER A 384 10.77 17.25 8.10
N ASP A 385 10.25 17.13 6.87
CA ASP A 385 9.68 18.25 6.13
C ASP A 385 8.39 18.78 6.78
N PHE A 386 7.70 17.93 7.56
CA PHE A 386 6.40 18.21 8.21
C PHE A 386 6.49 18.45 9.72
N GLU A 387 7.67 18.56 10.31
CA GLU A 387 7.84 18.83 11.74
C GLU A 387 7.53 20.28 12.15
N LYS A 388 7.53 21.20 11.20
CA LYS A 388 7.30 22.63 11.45
C LYS A 388 5.82 22.88 11.85
N LYS A 389 5.63 23.84 12.78
CA LYS A 389 4.27 24.29 13.16
C LYS A 389 3.74 25.36 12.20
N VAL A 390 3.54 24.98 10.94
CA VAL A 390 2.98 25.85 9.90
C VAL A 390 1.69 25.23 9.37
N THR A 391 0.80 26.03 8.78
CA THR A 391 -0.40 25.53 8.13
C THR A 391 -0.07 24.83 6.81
N LEU A 392 -0.99 24.01 6.29
CA LEU A 392 -0.82 23.38 4.97
C LEU A 392 -0.64 24.45 3.89
N PHE A 393 -1.39 25.53 3.99
CA PHE A 393 -1.27 26.66 3.05
C PHE A 393 0.12 27.30 3.10
N ASP A 394 0.60 27.67 4.28
CA ASP A 394 1.91 28.33 4.43
C ASP A 394 3.05 27.42 4.00
N TRP A 395 2.92 26.10 4.28
CA TRP A 395 3.89 25.12 3.84
C TRP A 395 3.94 25.02 2.31
N MET A 396 2.77 25.02 1.65
CA MET A 396 2.68 24.97 0.20
C MET A 396 3.18 26.28 -0.43
N ALA A 397 2.83 27.43 0.15
CA ALA A 397 3.19 28.75 -0.36
C ALA A 397 4.69 28.99 -0.48
N GLN A 398 5.52 28.36 0.37
CA GLN A 398 6.97 28.49 0.29
C GLN A 398 7.59 27.93 -1.01
N TRP A 399 6.85 27.07 -1.73
CA TRP A 399 7.31 26.44 -2.97
C TRP A 399 6.80 27.12 -4.24
N GLY A 400 5.90 28.11 -4.09
CA GLY A 400 5.37 28.90 -5.21
C GLY A 400 6.47 29.66 -5.95
N GLN A 401 6.33 29.75 -7.27
CA GLN A 401 7.23 30.51 -8.12
C GLN A 401 6.72 31.95 -8.33
N LYS A 402 7.56 32.78 -8.94
CA LYS A 402 7.21 34.16 -9.27
C LYS A 402 6.03 34.18 -10.25
N GLY A 403 4.86 34.64 -9.77
CA GLY A 403 3.60 34.66 -10.53
C GLY A 403 2.53 33.72 -9.99
N ASP A 404 2.86 32.80 -9.09
CA ASP A 404 1.87 32.01 -8.41
C ASP A 404 1.22 32.85 -7.28
N ASP A 405 -0.09 33.03 -7.37
CA ASP A 405 -0.89 33.77 -6.39
C ASP A 405 -1.51 32.83 -5.35
N GLU A 406 -2.15 33.41 -4.34
CA GLU A 406 -2.85 32.66 -3.30
C GLU A 406 -3.93 31.73 -3.89
N GLN A 407 -4.61 32.15 -4.95
CA GLN A 407 -5.65 31.38 -5.60
C GLN A 407 -5.07 30.13 -6.30
N SER A 408 -3.91 30.26 -6.92
CA SER A 408 -3.18 29.14 -7.54
C SER A 408 -2.78 28.08 -6.51
N ILE A 409 -2.27 28.50 -5.35
CA ILE A 409 -1.90 27.61 -4.25
C ILE A 409 -3.13 26.90 -3.69
N ARG A 410 -4.22 27.61 -3.46
CA ARG A 410 -5.50 27.02 -3.00
C ARG A 410 -6.09 26.06 -4.02
N SER A 411 -5.96 26.36 -5.31
CA SER A 411 -6.39 25.48 -6.40
C SER A 411 -5.61 24.15 -6.39
N ILE A 412 -4.29 24.19 -6.20
CA ILE A 412 -3.46 22.97 -6.10
C ILE A 412 -3.87 22.15 -4.88
N LEU A 413 -4.03 22.78 -3.70
CA LEU A 413 -4.49 22.08 -2.50
C LEU A 413 -5.86 21.42 -2.71
N GLY A 414 -6.79 22.12 -3.36
CA GLY A 414 -8.11 21.56 -3.71
C GLY A 414 -8.03 20.38 -4.68
N ARG A 415 -7.16 20.44 -5.70
CA ARG A 415 -6.89 19.31 -6.61
C ARG A 415 -6.32 18.09 -5.89
N LEU A 416 -5.56 18.31 -4.83
CA LEU A 416 -4.97 17.27 -3.98
C LEU A 416 -5.92 16.80 -2.87
N LEU A 417 -7.22 17.16 -2.96
CA LEU A 417 -8.29 16.75 -2.06
C LEU A 417 -8.22 17.37 -0.66
N PHE A 418 -7.52 18.47 -0.48
CA PHE A 418 -7.58 19.23 0.78
C PHE A 418 -8.76 20.20 0.77
N SER A 419 -9.66 20.05 1.74
CA SER A 419 -10.81 20.95 1.91
C SER A 419 -10.38 22.32 2.47
N GLN A 420 -11.28 23.31 2.41
CA GLN A 420 -11.04 24.62 3.02
C GLN A 420 -10.73 24.56 4.52
N ASN A 421 -11.28 23.57 5.23
CA ASN A 421 -11.01 23.35 6.65
C ASN A 421 -9.63 22.74 6.88
N ASP A 422 -9.16 21.92 5.95
CA ASP A 422 -7.86 21.25 6.05
C ASP A 422 -6.70 22.21 5.81
N ILE A 423 -6.88 23.18 4.91
CA ILE A 423 -5.84 24.17 4.54
C ILE A 423 -5.26 24.90 5.75
N ASN A 424 -6.06 25.12 6.80
CA ASN A 424 -5.65 25.79 8.02
C ASN A 424 -5.12 24.84 9.12
N LYS A 425 -5.12 23.52 8.89
CA LYS A 425 -4.51 22.55 9.80
C LYS A 425 -3.00 22.66 9.78
N THR A 426 -2.37 22.27 10.87
CA THR A 426 -0.91 22.19 10.95
C THR A 426 -0.40 20.96 10.18
N VAL A 427 0.68 21.10 9.46
CA VAL A 427 1.29 19.98 8.70
C VAL A 427 1.70 18.77 9.58
N LYS A 428 1.83 18.94 10.89
CA LYS A 428 2.14 17.85 11.83
C LYS A 428 1.05 16.81 12.03
N VAL A 429 -0.20 17.17 11.76
CA VAL A 429 -1.37 16.31 12.10
C VAL A 429 -1.90 15.54 10.89
N ILE A 430 -1.28 15.69 9.74
CA ILE A 430 -1.70 15.01 8.52
C ILE A 430 -1.10 13.59 8.43
N SER A 431 -1.86 12.68 7.82
CA SER A 431 -1.46 11.29 7.59
C SER A 431 -0.32 11.18 6.57
N GLY A 432 0.39 10.03 6.54
CA GLY A 432 1.44 9.78 5.55
C GLY A 432 0.97 9.94 4.10
N GLY A 433 -0.21 9.45 3.75
CA GLY A 433 -0.79 9.66 2.42
C GLY A 433 -1.11 11.13 2.11
N GLU A 434 -1.54 11.91 3.11
CA GLU A 434 -1.73 13.36 2.96
C GLU A 434 -0.38 14.08 2.79
N GLN A 435 0.67 13.66 3.51
CA GLN A 435 2.03 14.16 3.32
C GLN A 435 2.53 13.90 1.90
N GLY A 436 2.34 12.67 1.38
CA GLY A 436 2.67 12.33 0.00
C GLY A 436 1.98 13.26 -1.01
N ARG A 437 0.67 13.50 -0.84
CA ARG A 437 -0.06 14.43 -1.71
C ARG A 437 0.47 15.87 -1.61
N MET A 438 0.87 16.32 -0.43
CA MET A 438 1.52 17.64 -0.26
C MET A 438 2.83 17.74 -1.03
N LEU A 439 3.65 16.67 -1.04
CA LEU A 439 4.89 16.64 -1.81
C LEU A 439 4.63 16.66 -3.33
N PHE A 440 3.56 16.03 -3.82
CA PHE A 440 3.16 16.21 -5.22
C PHE A 440 2.79 17.65 -5.52
N GLY A 441 2.08 18.34 -4.62
CA GLY A 441 1.78 19.76 -4.74
C GLY A 441 3.04 20.62 -4.81
N LYS A 442 4.05 20.31 -3.99
CA LYS A 442 5.38 20.92 -4.07
C LYS A 442 5.98 20.77 -5.48
N LEU A 443 5.99 19.56 -6.03
CA LEU A 443 6.50 19.29 -7.38
C LEU A 443 5.68 20.01 -8.46
N MET A 444 4.35 20.08 -8.31
CA MET A 444 3.47 20.82 -9.23
C MET A 444 3.80 22.31 -9.25
N LEU A 445 4.15 22.91 -8.10
CA LEU A 445 4.57 24.32 -8.02
C LEU A 445 5.99 24.56 -8.52
N GLN A 446 6.91 23.64 -8.25
CA GLN A 446 8.31 23.76 -8.67
C GLN A 446 8.51 23.59 -10.17
N ARG A 447 7.59 22.90 -10.87
CA ARG A 447 7.64 22.64 -12.33
C ARG A 447 9.02 22.17 -12.83
N PRO A 448 9.59 21.14 -12.21
CA PRO A 448 10.92 20.64 -12.58
C PRO A 448 10.91 20.07 -14.01
N ASN A 449 12.07 20.03 -14.67
CA ASN A 449 12.23 19.33 -15.95
C ASN A 449 12.91 17.96 -15.79
N ILE A 450 13.38 17.66 -14.58
CA ILE A 450 13.87 16.34 -14.17
C ILE A 450 13.27 16.02 -12.82
N MET A 451 12.62 14.89 -12.69
CA MET A 451 12.10 14.39 -11.41
C MET A 451 12.85 13.14 -10.97
N LEU A 452 13.22 13.12 -9.69
CA LEU A 452 13.74 11.96 -9.00
C LEU A 452 12.71 11.56 -7.93
N LEU A 453 12.18 10.34 -8.01
CA LEU A 453 11.15 9.85 -7.09
C LEU A 453 11.67 8.61 -6.37
N ASP A 454 11.63 8.62 -5.05
CA ASP A 454 12.05 7.52 -4.21
C ASP A 454 10.84 6.91 -3.50
N GLU A 455 10.38 5.75 -3.99
CA GLU A 455 9.21 5.02 -3.52
C GLU A 455 7.94 5.90 -3.40
N PRO A 456 7.51 6.58 -4.49
CA PRO A 456 6.43 7.56 -4.41
C PRO A 456 5.05 6.95 -4.19
N THR A 457 4.91 5.64 -4.37
CA THR A 457 3.65 4.90 -4.18
C THR A 457 3.40 4.48 -2.73
N ASN A 458 4.44 4.51 -1.88
CA ASN A 458 4.31 4.11 -0.49
C ASN A 458 3.32 4.99 0.28
N HIS A 459 2.46 4.35 1.08
CA HIS A 459 1.43 5.00 1.91
C HIS A 459 0.30 5.71 1.13
N LEU A 460 0.28 5.63 -0.19
CA LEU A 460 -0.80 6.16 -1.01
C LEU A 460 -1.95 5.14 -1.14
N ASP A 461 -3.17 5.63 -1.28
CA ASP A 461 -4.29 4.80 -1.72
C ASP A 461 -4.22 4.53 -3.23
N MET A 462 -4.95 3.51 -3.67
CA MET A 462 -4.95 3.09 -5.08
C MET A 462 -5.34 4.23 -6.02
N GLU A 463 -6.31 5.05 -5.63
CA GLU A 463 -6.77 6.19 -6.40
C GLU A 463 -5.67 7.26 -6.56
N SER A 464 -4.86 7.48 -5.52
CA SER A 464 -3.71 8.39 -5.59
C SER A 464 -2.57 7.81 -6.42
N ILE A 465 -2.33 6.49 -6.36
CA ILE A 465 -1.33 5.79 -7.19
C ILE A 465 -1.72 5.90 -8.68
N GLU A 466 -2.98 5.62 -9.02
CA GLU A 466 -3.47 5.75 -10.40
C GLU A 466 -3.37 7.19 -10.91
N ALA A 467 -3.74 8.17 -10.09
CA ALA A 467 -3.63 9.58 -10.45
C ALA A 467 -2.17 10.02 -10.65
N LEU A 468 -1.26 9.54 -9.80
CA LEU A 468 0.18 9.78 -9.93
C LEU A 468 0.72 9.16 -11.22
N ASN A 469 0.36 7.90 -11.49
CA ASN A 469 0.78 7.18 -12.68
C ASN A 469 0.39 7.93 -13.95
N LEU A 470 -0.89 8.29 -14.06
CA LEU A 470 -1.41 9.08 -15.19
C LEU A 470 -0.71 10.44 -15.33
N ALA A 471 -0.42 11.12 -14.21
CA ALA A 471 0.29 12.39 -14.22
C ALA A 471 1.73 12.24 -14.74
N LEU A 472 2.42 11.15 -14.37
CA LEU A 472 3.78 10.87 -14.80
C LEU A 472 3.85 10.35 -16.24
N GLU A 473 2.86 9.60 -16.70
CA GLU A 473 2.72 9.23 -18.13
C GLU A 473 2.64 10.46 -19.04
N ASN A 474 1.96 11.51 -18.58
CA ASN A 474 1.79 12.75 -19.33
C ASN A 474 2.91 13.79 -19.06
N TYR A 475 3.80 13.51 -18.11
CA TYR A 475 4.89 14.42 -17.78
C TYR A 475 5.91 14.53 -18.92
N PRO A 476 6.19 15.73 -19.44
CA PRO A 476 7.07 15.91 -20.60
C PRO A 476 8.58 15.90 -20.28
N GLY A 477 8.95 15.89 -18.99
CA GLY A 477 10.33 15.91 -18.53
C GLY A 477 10.98 14.54 -18.42
N THR A 478 12.17 14.50 -17.85
CA THR A 478 12.95 13.28 -17.58
C THR A 478 12.62 12.74 -16.19
N LEU A 479 12.47 11.43 -16.07
CA LEU A 479 12.08 10.77 -14.83
C LEU A 479 13.09 9.70 -14.44
N LEU A 480 13.60 9.76 -13.20
CA LEU A 480 14.33 8.69 -12.55
C LEU A 480 13.57 8.30 -11.29
N PHE A 481 13.24 7.04 -11.12
CA PHE A 481 12.44 6.63 -9.97
C PHE A 481 12.82 5.25 -9.44
N VAL A 482 12.66 5.11 -8.14
CA VAL A 482 12.71 3.84 -7.42
C VAL A 482 11.29 3.47 -7.07
N SER A 483 10.84 2.28 -7.40
CA SER A 483 9.56 1.74 -6.92
C SER A 483 9.60 0.22 -6.86
N HIS A 484 8.87 -0.33 -5.90
CA HIS A 484 8.60 -1.76 -5.78
C HIS A 484 7.22 -2.15 -6.35
N ASP A 485 6.43 -1.17 -6.75
CA ASP A 485 5.15 -1.36 -7.44
C ASP A 485 5.41 -1.74 -8.90
N ARG A 486 5.08 -2.99 -9.25
CA ARG A 486 5.32 -3.55 -10.59
C ARG A 486 4.51 -2.87 -11.67
N GLU A 487 3.25 -2.53 -11.37
CA GLU A 487 2.37 -1.87 -12.34
C GLU A 487 2.89 -0.46 -12.63
N PHE A 488 3.35 0.24 -11.59
CA PHE A 488 3.94 1.56 -11.71
C PHE A 488 5.25 1.52 -12.52
N VAL A 489 6.11 0.53 -12.29
CA VAL A 489 7.34 0.35 -13.08
C VAL A 489 7.01 -0.02 -14.53
N SER A 490 6.09 -0.97 -14.75
CA SER A 490 5.72 -1.46 -16.09
C SER A 490 5.09 -0.39 -16.96
N SER A 491 4.26 0.48 -16.40
CA SER A 491 3.57 1.54 -17.13
C SER A 491 4.48 2.71 -17.51
N LEU A 492 5.50 3.01 -16.70
CA LEU A 492 6.32 4.21 -16.87
C LEU A 492 7.71 3.95 -17.46
N ALA A 493 8.35 2.85 -17.09
CA ALA A 493 9.77 2.65 -17.42
C ALA A 493 10.01 2.39 -18.90
N THR A 494 10.94 3.14 -19.47
CA THR A 494 11.51 2.91 -20.81
C THR A 494 12.92 2.35 -20.75
N ARG A 495 13.52 2.34 -19.56
CA ARG A 495 14.85 1.82 -19.27
C ARG A 495 14.93 1.37 -17.81
N ILE A 496 15.57 0.25 -17.56
CA ILE A 496 15.73 -0.34 -16.24
C ILE A 496 17.19 -0.30 -15.84
N ILE A 497 17.47 0.19 -14.64
CA ILE A 497 18.79 0.07 -14.00
C ILE A 497 18.60 -0.81 -12.77
N GLU A 498 19.16 -2.01 -12.83
CA GLU A 498 19.15 -2.90 -11.68
C GLU A 498 20.47 -2.83 -10.92
N LEU A 499 20.37 -2.54 -9.63
CA LEU A 499 21.48 -2.69 -8.70
C LEU A 499 21.47 -4.12 -8.15
N THR A 500 22.56 -4.86 -8.36
CA THR A 500 22.74 -6.20 -7.85
C THR A 500 24.00 -6.28 -6.98
N PRO A 501 24.13 -7.29 -6.10
CA PRO A 501 25.37 -7.50 -5.33
C PRO A 501 26.61 -7.71 -6.19
N THR A 502 26.44 -8.14 -7.44
CA THR A 502 27.53 -8.43 -8.37
C THR A 502 27.83 -7.29 -9.34
N GLY A 503 27.04 -6.21 -9.32
CA GLY A 503 27.23 -5.06 -10.21
C GLY A 503 25.93 -4.40 -10.63
N ILE A 504 25.99 -3.66 -11.72
CA ILE A 504 24.87 -2.85 -12.21
C ILE A 504 24.49 -3.34 -13.60
N VAL A 505 23.20 -3.61 -13.78
CA VAL A 505 22.62 -3.99 -15.07
C VAL A 505 21.88 -2.78 -15.64
N ASP A 506 22.20 -2.42 -16.87
CA ASP A 506 21.54 -1.32 -17.62
C ASP A 506 20.82 -1.91 -18.82
N PHE A 507 19.49 -1.91 -18.78
CA PHE A 507 18.64 -2.52 -19.80
C PHE A 507 17.74 -1.46 -20.46
N HIS A 508 17.87 -1.32 -21.78
CA HIS A 508 17.02 -0.44 -22.58
C HIS A 508 15.79 -1.21 -23.07
N GLY A 509 14.63 -0.89 -22.54
CA GLY A 509 13.36 -1.54 -22.86
C GLY A 509 12.35 -1.39 -21.75
N SER A 510 11.17 -1.98 -21.95
CA SER A 510 10.12 -2.04 -20.93
C SER A 510 10.49 -2.99 -19.79
N TYR A 511 9.77 -2.90 -18.67
CA TYR A 511 9.96 -3.84 -17.55
C TYR A 511 9.62 -5.28 -17.94
N GLU A 512 8.63 -5.48 -18.81
CA GLU A 512 8.26 -6.81 -19.32
C GLU A 512 9.38 -7.43 -20.19
N ASP A 513 10.00 -6.61 -21.06
CA ASP A 513 11.14 -7.07 -21.87
C ASP A 513 12.35 -7.44 -20.99
N TYR A 514 12.56 -6.65 -19.93
CA TYR A 514 13.58 -6.94 -18.93
C TYR A 514 13.34 -8.30 -18.26
N LEU A 515 12.10 -8.56 -17.77
CA LEU A 515 11.74 -9.85 -17.16
C LEU A 515 11.98 -11.04 -18.10
N ARG A 516 11.53 -10.92 -19.36
CA ARG A 516 11.79 -11.93 -20.38
C ARG A 516 13.29 -12.20 -20.59
N SER A 517 14.12 -11.15 -20.53
CA SER A 517 15.58 -11.29 -20.66
C SER A 517 16.21 -12.05 -19.49
N GLN A 518 15.56 -12.03 -18.31
CA GLN A 518 15.99 -12.78 -17.13
C GLN A 518 15.39 -14.21 -17.08
N GLY A 519 14.57 -14.59 -18.06
CA GLY A 519 13.93 -15.91 -18.11
C GLY A 519 12.74 -16.08 -17.17
N ILE A 520 12.12 -14.96 -16.81
CA ILE A 520 11.01 -14.87 -15.87
C ILE A 520 9.71 -14.55 -16.63
#